data_4e92af811bd578b9c7c9f30afd2808d5
#
_entry.id   4e92af811bd578b9c7c9f30afd2808d5
#
_cell.length_a   1.000
_cell.length_b   1.000
_cell.length_c   1.000
_cell.angle_alpha   90.00
_cell.angle_beta   90.00
_cell.angle_gamma   90.00
#
_symmetry.space_group_name_H-M   'P 1'
#
loop_
_entity.id
_entity.type
_entity.pdbx_description
1 polymer ?
#
loop_
_entity_poly.entity_id
_entity_poly.type
_entity_poly.pdbx_seq_one_letter_code
_entity_poly.pdbx_strand_id
1 'polypeptide(L)'
;LNKQLENLIKIGLDAKENIGICSLSDSPNIEKLWNNYYAGYDSGYCIEYIVSDYEYNKCIFPVVYIDERDNDLINTLTYDIIGQFTSIISNGKICMDKSHYLRIYLTKKCEWEYQSEWRLIGDSNSKIDAPKINRIIVGNNINNENLEKLTRFCNKSGIKLVERNKLIK
;
A
#
# COMPACT_ATOMS: atom_id res chain seq x y z
N LEU A 1 9.59 4.02 -35.80
CA LEU A 1 10.18 3.77 -34.48
C LEU A 1 9.45 4.58 -33.40
N ASN A 2 9.22 5.90 -33.60
CA ASN A 2 8.55 6.76 -32.61
C ASN A 2 7.12 6.32 -32.29
N LYS A 3 6.31 5.98 -33.31
CA LYS A 3 4.92 5.55 -33.11
C LYS A 3 4.80 4.22 -32.35
N GLN A 4 5.76 3.32 -32.53
CA GLN A 4 5.84 2.07 -31.76
C GLN A 4 6.22 2.35 -30.31
N LEU A 5 7.19 3.24 -30.08
CA LEU A 5 7.59 3.65 -28.75
C LEU A 5 6.45 4.37 -27.99
N GLU A 6 5.74 5.26 -28.66
CA GLU A 6 4.56 5.94 -28.11
C GLU A 6 3.47 4.93 -27.69
N ASN A 7 3.20 3.94 -28.54
CA ASN A 7 2.25 2.87 -28.19
C ASN A 7 2.72 2.04 -26.98
N LEU A 8 4.01 1.72 -26.89
CA LEU A 8 4.57 0.99 -25.76
C LEU A 8 4.44 1.77 -24.44
N ILE A 9 4.77 3.06 -24.49
CA ILE A 9 4.61 3.96 -23.33
C ILE A 9 3.15 4.01 -22.91
N LYS A 10 2.23 4.15 -23.87
CA LYS A 10 0.79 4.18 -23.60
C LYS A 10 0.32 2.88 -22.93
N ILE A 11 0.71 1.71 -23.46
CA ILE A 11 0.34 0.42 -22.86
C ILE A 11 0.89 0.30 -21.43
N GLY A 12 2.13 0.77 -21.18
CA GLY A 12 2.71 0.78 -19.84
C GLY A 12 1.97 1.71 -18.87
N LEU A 13 1.52 2.87 -19.36
CA LEU A 13 0.71 3.81 -18.58
C LEU A 13 -0.68 3.23 -18.28
N ASP A 14 -1.35 2.66 -19.29
CA ASP A 14 -2.66 2.03 -19.15
C ASP A 14 -2.59 0.86 -18.14
N ALA A 15 -1.52 0.06 -18.17
CA ALA A 15 -1.31 -1.02 -17.20
C ALA A 15 -1.16 -0.47 -15.78
N LYS A 16 -0.45 0.64 -15.61
CA LYS A 16 -0.28 1.31 -14.31
C LYS A 16 -1.61 1.87 -13.77
N GLU A 17 -2.45 2.43 -14.65
CA GLU A 17 -3.76 2.97 -14.28
C GLU A 17 -4.75 1.89 -13.84
N ASN A 18 -4.54 0.65 -14.28
CA ASN A 18 -5.40 -0.48 -13.93
C ASN A 18 -5.01 -1.19 -12.61
N ILE A 19 -3.96 -0.76 -11.95
CA ILE A 19 -3.54 -1.34 -10.67
C ILE A 19 -3.90 -0.41 -9.52
N GLY A 20 -4.75 -0.89 -8.63
CA GLY A 20 -5.06 -0.24 -7.35
C GLY A 20 -4.14 -0.76 -6.25
N ILE A 21 -3.55 0.16 -5.49
CA ILE A 21 -2.70 -0.19 -4.35
C ILE A 21 -3.24 0.55 -3.12
N CYS A 22 -3.50 -0.21 -2.06
CA CYS A 22 -3.78 0.35 -0.74
C CYS A 22 -2.65 -0.06 0.21
N SER A 23 -1.93 0.94 0.73
CA SER A 23 -0.83 0.73 1.67
C SER A 23 -1.36 0.65 3.10
N LEU A 24 -0.92 -0.37 3.81
CA LEU A 24 -1.22 -0.65 5.20
C LEU A 24 0.10 -0.75 5.98
N SER A 25 0.03 -0.70 7.30
CA SER A 25 1.15 -0.97 8.19
C SER A 25 0.78 -2.10 9.14
N ASP A 26 1.76 -2.90 9.56
CA ASP A 26 1.51 -4.04 10.46
C ASP A 26 1.36 -3.63 11.92
N SER A 27 1.71 -2.40 12.27
CA SER A 27 1.67 -1.92 13.65
C SER A 27 1.13 -0.49 13.78
N PRO A 28 0.25 -0.24 14.76
CA PRO A 28 -0.17 1.10 15.12
C PRO A 28 0.89 1.87 15.95
N ASN A 29 1.99 1.24 16.34
CA ASN A 29 2.96 1.81 17.29
C ASN A 29 4.17 2.47 16.61
N ILE A 30 4.13 2.69 15.30
CA ILE A 30 5.23 3.30 14.55
C ILE A 30 5.20 4.82 14.74
N GLU A 31 6.07 5.32 15.64
CA GLU A 31 6.16 6.71 16.05
C GLU A 31 6.32 7.68 14.87
N LYS A 32 7.16 7.35 13.89
CA LYS A 32 7.38 8.19 12.71
C LYS A 32 6.13 8.39 11.86
N LEU A 33 5.21 7.41 11.81
CA LEU A 33 3.96 7.54 11.06
C LEU A 33 3.02 8.54 11.73
N TRP A 34 2.96 8.55 13.04
CA TRP A 34 2.15 9.48 13.80
C TRP A 34 2.69 10.91 13.74
N ASN A 35 4.01 11.08 13.83
CA ASN A 35 4.62 12.39 13.95
C ASN A 35 4.82 13.10 12.60
N ASN A 36 5.08 12.37 11.51
CA ASN A 36 5.56 13.00 10.29
C ASN A 36 4.56 13.00 9.13
N TYR A 37 3.91 11.86 8.80
CA TYR A 37 3.31 11.74 7.48
C TYR A 37 1.78 11.63 7.45
N TYR A 38 1.22 10.75 8.26
CA TYR A 38 -0.19 10.38 8.11
C TYR A 38 -1.10 11.00 9.15
N ALA A 39 -0.56 11.30 10.31
CA ALA A 39 -1.35 11.77 11.43
C ALA A 39 -1.00 13.20 11.88
N GLY A 40 -0.15 13.92 11.13
CA GLY A 40 0.16 15.33 11.36
C GLY A 40 0.44 15.68 12.82
N TYR A 41 1.61 15.35 13.34
CA TYR A 41 1.98 15.58 14.74
C TYR A 41 1.02 14.94 15.76
N ASP A 42 0.67 13.67 15.50
CA ASP A 42 -0.20 12.89 16.40
C ASP A 42 -1.63 13.48 16.54
N SER A 43 -2.09 14.20 15.48
CA SER A 43 -3.43 14.82 15.46
C SER A 43 -4.46 14.05 14.62
N GLY A 44 -4.05 12.98 13.96
CA GLY A 44 -4.89 12.15 13.11
C GLY A 44 -5.44 10.91 13.80
N TYR A 45 -5.78 9.92 13.00
CA TYR A 45 -6.26 8.62 13.48
C TYR A 45 -5.74 7.48 12.60
N CYS A 46 -5.72 6.28 13.16
CA CYS A 46 -5.39 5.03 12.50
C CYS A 46 -6.61 4.11 12.51
N ILE A 47 -6.90 3.47 11.39
CA ILE A 47 -7.94 2.44 11.28
C ILE A 47 -7.26 1.09 11.32
N GLU A 48 -7.60 0.28 12.33
CA GLU A 48 -7.12 -1.09 12.42
C GLU A 48 -8.15 -2.03 11.79
N TYR A 49 -7.70 -2.84 10.84
CA TYR A 49 -8.50 -3.83 10.14
C TYR A 49 -8.20 -5.24 10.61
N ILE A 50 -9.20 -6.12 10.56
CA ILE A 50 -9.01 -7.56 10.71
C ILE A 50 -8.83 -8.15 9.32
N VAL A 51 -7.63 -8.66 9.05
CA VAL A 51 -7.27 -9.30 7.78
C VAL A 51 -7.13 -10.79 8.02
N SER A 52 -8.24 -11.45 8.36
CA SER A 52 -8.26 -12.90 8.62
C SER A 52 -8.87 -13.71 7.47
N ASP A 53 -9.54 -13.03 6.54
CA ASP A 53 -10.23 -13.71 5.44
C ASP A 53 -9.26 -14.14 4.34
N TYR A 54 -9.46 -15.36 3.87
CA TYR A 54 -8.65 -16.00 2.84
C TYR A 54 -8.56 -15.17 1.54
N GLU A 55 -9.59 -14.39 1.20
CA GLU A 55 -9.58 -13.53 0.01
C GLU A 55 -8.57 -12.39 0.12
N TYR A 56 -8.49 -11.75 1.28
CA TYR A 56 -7.50 -10.69 1.51
C TYR A 56 -6.08 -11.23 1.54
N ASN A 57 -5.87 -12.42 2.11
CA ASN A 57 -4.55 -13.06 2.13
C ASN A 57 -3.96 -13.34 0.74
N LYS A 58 -4.80 -13.39 -0.30
CA LYS A 58 -4.34 -13.53 -1.69
C LYS A 58 -3.89 -12.22 -2.34
N CYS A 59 -4.29 -11.09 -1.77
CA CYS A 59 -4.10 -9.77 -2.34
C CYS A 59 -3.23 -8.87 -1.48
N ILE A 60 -2.87 -9.28 -0.26
CA ILE A 60 -2.05 -8.53 0.69
C ILE A 60 -0.67 -9.13 0.74
N PHE A 61 0.33 -8.29 0.49
CA PHE A 61 1.73 -8.70 0.42
C PHE A 61 2.60 -7.75 1.25
N PRO A 62 3.63 -8.27 1.93
CA PRO A 62 4.62 -7.42 2.58
C PRO A 62 5.47 -6.70 1.54
N VAL A 63 5.87 -5.48 1.84
CA VAL A 63 6.82 -4.73 1.03
C VAL A 63 8.23 -5.24 1.30
N VAL A 64 9.00 -5.44 0.24
CA VAL A 64 10.42 -5.79 0.29
C VAL A 64 11.23 -4.51 0.25
N TYR A 65 12.00 -4.27 1.30
CA TYR A 65 12.87 -3.10 1.40
C TYR A 65 14.25 -3.42 0.84
N ILE A 66 14.74 -2.56 -0.04
CA ILE A 66 16.02 -2.74 -0.72
C ILE A 66 16.97 -1.60 -0.42
N ASP A 67 18.25 -1.93 -0.23
CA ASP A 67 19.33 -0.96 -0.23
C ASP A 67 19.65 -0.58 -1.69
N GLU A 68 19.89 0.70 -1.95
CA GLU A 68 20.31 1.18 -3.28
C GLU A 68 21.66 0.58 -3.73
N ARG A 69 22.41 0.00 -2.80
CA ARG A 69 23.68 -0.70 -3.04
C ARG A 69 23.50 -2.18 -3.39
N ASP A 70 22.28 -2.71 -3.29
CA ASP A 70 21.95 -4.08 -3.67
C ASP A 70 21.80 -4.18 -5.20
N ASN A 71 22.94 -4.25 -5.86
CA ASN A 71 23.03 -4.31 -7.32
C ASN A 71 22.29 -5.53 -7.89
N ASP A 72 22.24 -6.65 -7.19
CA ASP A 72 21.63 -7.89 -7.68
C ASP A 72 20.10 -7.75 -7.77
N LEU A 73 19.49 -7.13 -6.75
CA LEU A 73 18.06 -6.88 -6.76
C LEU A 73 17.66 -5.78 -7.74
N ILE A 74 18.46 -4.71 -7.83
CA ILE A 74 18.27 -3.63 -8.83
C ILE A 74 18.40 -4.20 -10.24
N ASN A 75 19.40 -5.02 -10.50
CA ASN A 75 19.54 -5.71 -11.79
C ASN A 75 18.36 -6.61 -12.10
N THR A 76 17.88 -7.39 -11.12
CA THR A 76 16.69 -8.23 -11.28
C THR A 76 15.46 -7.41 -11.67
N LEU A 77 15.20 -6.31 -10.98
CA LEU A 77 14.09 -5.40 -11.31
C LEU A 77 14.25 -4.78 -12.69
N THR A 78 15.49 -4.43 -13.06
CA THR A 78 15.80 -3.89 -14.38
C THR A 78 15.54 -4.93 -15.46
N TYR A 79 15.94 -6.18 -15.27
CA TYR A 79 15.65 -7.28 -16.20
C TYR A 79 14.15 -7.55 -16.31
N ASP A 80 13.41 -7.50 -15.21
CA ASP A 80 11.97 -7.65 -15.22
C ASP A 80 11.30 -6.56 -16.08
N ILE A 81 11.72 -5.31 -15.92
CA ILE A 81 11.22 -4.17 -16.72
C ILE A 81 11.57 -4.34 -18.19
N ILE A 82 12.83 -4.68 -18.52
CA ILE A 82 13.27 -4.91 -19.90
C ILE A 82 12.52 -6.09 -20.52
N GLY A 83 12.35 -7.17 -19.77
CA GLY A 83 11.58 -8.35 -20.22
C GLY A 83 10.14 -8.01 -20.58
N GLN A 84 9.51 -7.11 -19.82
CA GLN A 84 8.20 -6.59 -20.12
C GLN A 84 8.16 -5.86 -21.47
N PHE A 85 9.07 -4.91 -21.67
CA PHE A 85 9.15 -4.16 -22.93
C PHE A 85 9.43 -5.10 -24.12
N THR A 86 10.32 -6.07 -23.95
CA THR A 86 10.64 -7.05 -24.99
C THR A 86 9.41 -7.90 -25.35
N SER A 87 8.66 -8.33 -24.35
CA SER A 87 7.42 -9.11 -24.57
C SER A 87 6.37 -8.32 -25.34
N ILE A 88 6.19 -7.04 -25.02
CA ILE A 88 5.27 -6.14 -25.72
C ILE A 88 5.72 -5.98 -27.18
N ILE A 89 7.01 -5.77 -27.43
CA ILE A 89 7.56 -5.58 -28.77
C ILE A 89 7.39 -6.85 -29.61
N SER A 90 7.63 -8.02 -29.03
CA SER A 90 7.59 -9.29 -29.75
C SER A 90 6.19 -9.81 -30.02
N ASN A 91 5.28 -9.63 -29.07
CA ASN A 91 3.97 -10.29 -29.08
C ASN A 91 2.78 -9.32 -29.15
N GLY A 92 3.02 -8.01 -29.15
CA GLY A 92 1.97 -6.99 -29.08
C GLY A 92 1.13 -7.04 -27.80
N LYS A 93 1.53 -7.85 -26.83
CA LYS A 93 0.85 -8.04 -25.54
C LYS A 93 1.87 -8.05 -24.41
N ILE A 94 1.46 -7.56 -23.25
CA ILE A 94 2.20 -7.79 -22.04
C ILE A 94 2.00 -9.25 -21.62
N CYS A 95 2.94 -10.11 -21.99
CA CYS A 95 2.99 -11.48 -21.48
C CYS A 95 3.80 -11.47 -20.19
N MET A 96 3.18 -11.00 -19.10
CA MET A 96 3.85 -10.99 -17.82
C MET A 96 3.27 -12.05 -16.91
N ASP A 97 4.18 -12.76 -16.29
CA ASP A 97 3.85 -13.48 -15.06
C ASP A 97 3.52 -12.43 -13.99
N LYS A 98 2.41 -12.65 -13.28
CA LYS A 98 1.98 -11.77 -12.17
C LYS A 98 3.08 -11.53 -11.14
N SER A 99 4.00 -12.49 -10.96
CA SER A 99 5.13 -12.38 -10.04
C SER A 99 6.08 -11.23 -10.36
N HIS A 100 6.31 -10.92 -11.64
CA HIS A 100 7.18 -9.82 -12.05
C HIS A 100 6.54 -8.45 -11.75
N TYR A 101 5.23 -8.31 -11.99
CA TYR A 101 4.50 -7.10 -11.59
C TYR A 101 4.53 -6.89 -10.09
N LEU A 102 4.22 -7.93 -9.34
CA LEU A 102 4.19 -7.84 -7.88
C LEU A 102 5.55 -7.39 -7.33
N ARG A 103 6.67 -7.88 -7.90
CA ARG A 103 7.99 -7.48 -7.44
C ARG A 103 8.22 -5.98 -7.56
N ILE A 104 7.85 -5.36 -8.68
CA ILE A 104 7.99 -3.90 -8.88
C ILE A 104 7.12 -3.14 -7.87
N TYR A 105 5.87 -3.56 -7.71
CA TYR A 105 4.93 -2.87 -6.82
C TYR A 105 5.14 -3.19 -5.34
N LEU A 106 5.92 -4.20 -4.99
CA LEU A 106 6.22 -4.56 -3.62
C LEU A 106 7.63 -4.15 -3.17
N THR A 107 8.39 -3.50 -4.03
CA THR A 107 9.75 -3.04 -3.68
C THR A 107 9.73 -1.58 -3.23
N LYS A 108 10.51 -1.26 -2.19
CA LYS A 108 10.68 0.08 -1.64
C LYS A 108 12.09 0.27 -1.10
N LYS A 109 12.58 1.51 -1.06
CA LYS A 109 13.89 1.82 -0.48
C LYS A 109 13.93 1.53 1.01
N CYS A 110 15.06 1.04 1.52
CA CYS A 110 15.24 0.66 2.93
C CYS A 110 15.07 1.83 3.91
N GLU A 111 15.27 3.07 3.47
CA GLU A 111 14.99 4.26 4.30
C GLU A 111 13.53 4.33 4.81
N TRP A 112 12.61 3.62 4.14
CA TRP A 112 11.19 3.53 4.49
C TRP A 112 10.82 2.27 5.27
N GLU A 113 11.79 1.41 5.63
CA GLU A 113 11.56 0.14 6.32
C GLU A 113 10.80 0.30 7.64
N TYR A 114 10.98 1.46 8.30
CA TYR A 114 10.24 1.78 9.52
C TYR A 114 8.71 1.78 9.35
N GLN A 115 8.19 1.84 8.12
CA GLN A 115 6.75 1.82 7.86
C GLN A 115 6.15 0.42 8.01
N SER A 116 6.96 -0.64 7.98
CA SER A 116 6.50 -2.04 8.00
C SER A 116 5.30 -2.23 7.09
N GLU A 117 5.48 -1.81 5.83
CA GLU A 117 4.36 -1.63 4.88
C GLU A 117 3.91 -2.97 4.31
N TRP A 118 2.60 -3.12 4.24
CA TRP A 118 1.91 -4.15 3.49
C TRP A 118 1.08 -3.49 2.40
N ARG A 119 0.95 -4.13 1.26
CA ARG A 119 0.15 -3.61 0.14
C ARG A 119 -0.96 -4.58 -0.23
N LEU A 120 -2.19 -4.06 -0.20
CA LEU A 120 -3.32 -4.68 -0.85
C LEU A 120 -3.26 -4.27 -2.33
N ILE A 121 -3.11 -5.24 -3.23
CA ILE A 121 -2.99 -5.00 -4.66
C ILE A 121 -4.19 -5.60 -5.37
N GLY A 122 -4.86 -4.81 -6.19
CA GLY A 122 -6.01 -5.23 -6.96
C GLY A 122 -6.16 -4.45 -8.25
N ASP A 123 -7.22 -4.72 -8.99
CA ASP A 123 -7.60 -3.94 -10.17
C ASP A 123 -8.20 -2.61 -9.69
N SER A 124 -7.73 -1.47 -10.25
CA SER A 124 -8.23 -0.14 -9.91
C SER A 124 -9.73 0.03 -10.18
N ASN A 125 -10.28 -0.75 -11.09
CA ASN A 125 -11.70 -0.75 -11.43
C ASN A 125 -12.52 -1.76 -10.60
N SER A 126 -11.87 -2.62 -9.82
CA SER A 126 -12.56 -3.55 -8.94
C SER A 126 -12.88 -2.90 -7.61
N LYS A 127 -14.11 -3.10 -7.14
CA LYS A 127 -14.46 -2.79 -5.75
C LYS A 127 -14.09 -4.00 -4.92
N ILE A 128 -13.03 -3.87 -4.13
CA ILE A 128 -12.73 -4.83 -3.08
C ILE A 128 -13.45 -4.31 -1.83
N ASP A 129 -14.29 -5.12 -1.23
CA ASP A 129 -14.90 -4.77 0.04
C ASP A 129 -13.80 -4.55 1.08
N ALA A 130 -13.89 -3.44 1.80
CA ALA A 130 -12.90 -3.14 2.83
C ALA A 130 -12.91 -4.23 3.92
N PRO A 131 -11.75 -4.64 4.45
CA PRO A 131 -11.68 -5.53 5.58
C PRO A 131 -12.49 -4.99 6.76
N LYS A 132 -12.96 -5.87 7.62
CA LYS A 132 -13.70 -5.47 8.82
C LYS A 132 -12.84 -4.58 9.71
N ILE A 133 -13.37 -3.43 10.09
CA ILE A 133 -12.71 -2.53 11.04
C ILE A 133 -12.77 -3.18 12.43
N ASN A 134 -11.63 -3.33 13.07
CA ASN A 134 -11.49 -3.79 14.45
C ASN A 134 -11.72 -2.64 15.42
N ARG A 135 -10.94 -1.58 15.24
CA ARG A 135 -11.00 -0.37 16.08
C ARG A 135 -10.44 0.83 15.32
N ILE A 136 -10.74 2.01 15.81
CA ILE A 136 -10.10 3.27 15.40
C ILE A 136 -9.25 3.76 16.57
N ILE A 137 -8.00 4.11 16.27
CA ILE A 137 -7.03 4.62 17.24
C ILE A 137 -6.83 6.09 16.92
N VAL A 138 -7.04 6.96 17.91
CA VAL A 138 -6.86 8.40 17.77
C VAL A 138 -5.55 8.85 18.37
N GLY A 139 -4.89 9.78 17.68
CA GLY A 139 -3.67 10.42 18.16
C GLY A 139 -3.92 11.28 19.40
N ASN A 140 -2.85 11.52 20.16
CA ASN A 140 -2.97 12.25 21.44
C ASN A 140 -3.28 13.74 21.25
N ASN A 141 -2.99 14.30 20.07
CA ASN A 141 -3.20 15.71 19.74
C ASN A 141 -4.42 15.95 18.83
N ILE A 142 -5.33 14.97 18.71
CA ILE A 142 -6.54 15.13 17.91
C ILE A 142 -7.39 16.29 18.48
N ASN A 143 -7.89 17.15 17.59
CA ASN A 143 -8.77 18.24 18.03
C ASN A 143 -10.17 17.73 18.44
N ASN A 144 -10.83 18.49 19.31
CA ASN A 144 -12.14 18.09 19.87
C ASN A 144 -13.22 17.87 18.81
N GLU A 145 -13.26 18.68 17.76
CA GLU A 145 -14.25 18.56 16.68
C GLU A 145 -14.12 17.22 15.94
N ASN A 146 -12.89 16.84 15.58
CA ASN A 146 -12.63 15.57 14.92
C ASN A 146 -12.86 14.37 15.86
N LEU A 147 -12.48 14.51 17.11
CA LEU A 147 -12.72 13.48 18.13
C LEU A 147 -14.23 13.24 18.30
N GLU A 148 -15.04 14.29 18.38
CA GLU A 148 -16.49 14.15 18.48
C GLU A 148 -17.11 13.50 17.24
N LYS A 149 -16.62 13.85 16.03
CA LYS A 149 -17.08 13.22 14.77
C LYS A 149 -16.78 11.73 14.76
N LEU A 150 -15.56 11.35 15.12
CA LEU A 150 -15.14 9.96 15.20
C LEU A 150 -15.91 9.19 16.29
N THR A 151 -16.11 9.81 17.45
CA THR A 151 -16.88 9.20 18.55
C THR A 151 -18.31 8.90 18.11
N ARG A 152 -18.99 9.86 17.47
CA ARG A 152 -20.34 9.66 16.92
C ARG A 152 -20.39 8.54 15.87
N PHE A 153 -19.41 8.52 14.97
CA PHE A 153 -19.31 7.47 13.97
C PHE A 153 -19.11 6.10 14.60
N CYS A 154 -18.17 5.98 15.52
CA CYS A 154 -17.84 4.74 16.21
C CYS A 154 -19.04 4.19 17.00
N ASN A 155 -19.73 5.06 17.73
CA ASN A 155 -20.93 4.68 18.50
C ASN A 155 -22.06 4.16 17.56
N LYS A 156 -22.27 4.83 16.43
CA LYS A 156 -23.29 4.42 15.44
C LYS A 156 -22.95 3.09 14.77
N SER A 157 -21.68 2.82 14.54
CA SER A 157 -21.18 1.65 13.80
C SER A 157 -20.77 0.48 14.71
N GLY A 158 -20.82 0.64 16.03
CA GLY A 158 -20.37 -0.38 16.98
C GLY A 158 -18.85 -0.62 16.95
N ILE A 159 -18.08 0.37 16.46
CA ILE A 159 -16.62 0.27 16.35
C ILE A 159 -15.99 0.83 17.61
N LYS A 160 -14.96 0.15 18.14
CA LYS A 160 -14.22 0.60 19.33
C LYS A 160 -13.33 1.79 18.97
N LEU A 161 -13.42 2.89 19.73
CA LEU A 161 -12.50 4.02 19.69
C LEU A 161 -11.48 3.89 20.83
N VAL A 162 -10.19 4.05 20.53
CA VAL A 162 -9.09 3.90 21.50
C VAL A 162 -8.13 5.08 21.36
N GLU A 163 -7.70 5.64 22.47
CA GLU A 163 -6.63 6.63 22.47
C GLU A 163 -5.27 5.94 22.33
N ARG A 164 -4.37 6.53 21.54
CA ARG A 164 -3.04 5.97 21.27
C ARG A 164 -2.23 5.70 22.54
N ASN A 165 -2.26 6.61 23.52
CA ASN A 165 -1.56 6.46 24.79
C ASN A 165 -2.00 5.23 25.61
N LYS A 166 -3.15 4.65 25.31
CA LYS A 166 -3.66 3.43 25.95
C LYS A 166 -3.23 2.12 25.26
N LEU A 167 -2.51 2.21 24.12
CA LEU A 167 -1.96 1.04 23.44
C LEU A 167 -0.65 0.52 24.06
N ILE A 168 0.05 1.38 24.81
CA ILE A 168 1.40 1.13 25.33
C ILE A 168 1.36 0.49 26.74
N LYS A 169 0.37 -0.32 27.02
CA LYS A 169 0.30 -1.08 28.27
C LYS A 169 0.38 -2.57 28.05
#